data_dae27eb2f175547d75c948b0380c78ca
#
_entry.id   dae27eb2f175547d75c948b0380c78ca
#
_cell.length_a   1.000
_cell.length_b   1.000
_cell.length_c   1.000
_cell.angle_alpha   90.00
_cell.angle_beta   90.00
_cell.angle_gamma   90.00
#
_symmetry.space_group_name_H-M   'P 1'
#
loop_
_entity.id
_entity.type
_entity.pdbx_description
1 polymer ?
#
loop_
_entity_poly.entity_id
_entity_poly.type
_entity_poly.pdbx_seq_one_letter_code
_entity_poly.pdbx_strand_id
1 'polypeptide(L)'
;MTSLNYPPGTRLELISMDDPQPIPPGSRGTVDHVDDMGTIHMRWDSGRSLGLVPGEDSFRKLTMEELEAEQELAAEQESGGMQWQTL
;
A
#
# COMPACT_ATOMS: atom_id res chain seq x y z
N MET A 1 -3.84 6.49 19.42
CA MET A 1 -3.85 5.02 19.57
C MET A 1 -3.92 4.31 18.24
N THR A 2 -4.90 4.68 17.41
CA THR A 2 -5.07 4.04 16.11
C THR A 2 -3.84 4.18 15.24
N SER A 3 -3.15 5.31 15.31
CA SER A 3 -1.98 5.57 14.49
C SER A 3 -0.85 4.60 14.77
N LEU A 4 -0.84 3.97 15.94
CA LEU A 4 0.19 3.00 16.29
C LEU A 4 0.07 1.71 15.49
N ASN A 5 -1.15 1.43 14.98
CA ASN A 5 -1.38 0.21 14.22
C ASN A 5 -0.94 0.35 12.76
N TYR A 6 -0.85 1.58 12.29
CA TYR A 6 -0.54 1.85 10.88
C TYR A 6 0.52 2.95 10.78
N PRO A 7 1.74 2.67 11.23
CA PRO A 7 2.81 3.67 11.13
C PRO A 7 3.16 3.94 9.67
N PRO A 8 3.72 5.11 9.39
CA PRO A 8 4.16 5.41 8.03
C PRO A 8 5.06 4.31 7.49
N GLY A 9 4.85 3.95 6.25
CA GLY A 9 5.59 2.86 5.62
C GLY A 9 4.90 1.52 5.66
N THR A 10 3.81 1.38 6.42
CA THR A 10 3.06 0.13 6.47
C THR A 10 2.43 -0.14 5.11
N ARG A 11 2.54 -1.38 4.64
CA ARG A 11 1.91 -1.79 3.38
C ARG A 11 0.54 -2.38 3.65
N LEU A 12 -0.45 -1.88 2.92
CA LEU A 12 -1.84 -2.34 3.05
C LEU A 12 -2.38 -2.78 1.71
N GLU A 13 -3.33 -3.72 1.75
CA GLU A 13 -4.06 -4.14 0.56
C GLU A 13 -5.53 -3.82 0.77
N LEU A 14 -6.14 -3.22 -0.24
CA LEU A 14 -7.56 -2.87 -0.18
C LEU A 14 -8.43 -4.09 -0.44
N ILE A 15 -9.43 -4.30 0.42
CA ILE A 15 -10.42 -5.35 0.23
C ILE A 15 -11.65 -4.75 -0.44
N SER A 16 -12.16 -3.66 0.11
CA SER A 16 -13.28 -2.93 -0.50
C SER A 16 -13.33 -1.51 0.06
N MET A 17 -13.89 -0.60 -0.73
CA MET A 17 -13.94 0.80 -0.36
C MET A 17 -15.31 1.37 -0.73
N ASP A 18 -15.89 2.13 0.20
CA ASP A 18 -17.18 2.80 -0.01
C ASP A 18 -16.92 4.22 -0.51
N ASP A 19 -16.80 4.35 -1.82
CA ASP A 19 -16.46 5.63 -2.45
C ASP A 19 -17.00 5.62 -3.87
N PRO A 20 -17.49 6.77 -4.39
CA PRO A 20 -17.99 6.83 -5.77
C PRO A 20 -16.95 6.46 -6.82
N GLN A 21 -15.68 6.71 -6.54
CA GLN A 21 -14.59 6.36 -7.46
C GLN A 21 -13.54 5.58 -6.68
N PRO A 22 -13.86 4.33 -6.33
CA PRO A 22 -13.01 3.59 -5.41
C PRO A 22 -11.71 3.14 -6.06
N ILE A 23 -10.73 2.91 -5.19
CA ILE A 23 -9.52 2.18 -5.58
C ILE A 23 -9.97 0.73 -5.85
N PRO A 24 -9.50 0.09 -6.91
CA PRO A 24 -9.91 -1.30 -7.18
C PRO A 24 -9.51 -2.25 -6.05
N PRO A 25 -10.40 -3.19 -5.69
CA PRO A 25 -10.05 -4.21 -4.70
C PRO A 25 -8.79 -4.95 -5.10
N GLY A 26 -7.97 -5.28 -4.11
CA GLY A 26 -6.69 -5.95 -4.35
C GLY A 26 -5.54 -5.00 -4.58
N SER A 27 -5.82 -3.69 -4.69
CA SER A 27 -4.77 -2.70 -4.83
C SER A 27 -3.96 -2.60 -3.55
N ARG A 28 -2.67 -2.32 -3.70
CA ARG A 28 -1.77 -2.15 -2.56
C ARG A 28 -1.22 -0.75 -2.53
N GLY A 29 -0.89 -0.31 -1.33
CA GLY A 29 -0.34 1.01 -1.12
C GLY A 29 0.44 1.09 0.17
N THR A 30 1.06 2.24 0.38
CA THR A 30 1.89 2.49 1.57
C THR A 30 1.25 3.58 2.40
N VAL A 31 1.18 3.36 3.71
CA VAL A 31 0.66 4.37 4.64
C VAL A 31 1.60 5.57 4.66
N ASP A 32 1.04 6.75 4.43
CA ASP A 32 1.78 8.00 4.57
C ASP A 32 1.74 8.48 6.03
N HIS A 33 0.52 8.59 6.56
CA HIS A 33 0.31 8.93 7.97
C HIS A 33 -1.16 8.71 8.31
N VAL A 34 -1.46 8.74 9.61
CA VAL A 34 -2.83 8.68 10.10
C VAL A 34 -3.12 10.01 10.77
N ASP A 35 -4.22 10.66 10.40
CA ASP A 35 -4.55 11.99 10.95
C ASP A 35 -5.30 11.86 12.27
N ASP A 36 -5.64 13.01 12.85
CA ASP A 36 -6.28 13.07 14.17
C ASP A 36 -7.67 12.43 14.17
N MET A 37 -8.30 12.36 13.02
CA MET A 37 -9.62 11.76 12.91
C MET A 37 -9.58 10.26 12.67
N GLY A 38 -8.38 9.72 12.50
CA GLY A 38 -8.20 8.29 12.26
C GLY A 38 -8.19 7.90 10.80
N THR A 39 -8.23 8.86 9.89
CA THR A 39 -8.15 8.56 8.46
C THR A 39 -6.72 8.19 8.11
N ILE A 40 -6.57 7.07 7.42
CA ILE A 40 -5.25 6.58 7.00
C ILE A 40 -4.95 7.15 5.62
N HIS A 41 -3.98 8.06 5.58
CA HIS A 41 -3.58 8.67 4.31
C HIS A 41 -2.62 7.74 3.59
N MET A 42 -2.98 7.38 2.37
CA MET A 42 -2.27 6.35 1.62
C MET A 42 -1.61 6.93 0.38
N ARG A 43 -0.52 6.30 -0.02
CA ARG A 43 0.03 6.46 -1.36
C ARG A 43 -0.13 5.12 -2.04
N TRP A 44 -1.10 5.04 -2.93
CA TRP A 44 -1.39 3.81 -3.64
C TRP A 44 -0.36 3.57 -4.74
N ASP A 45 -0.05 2.32 -4.98
CA ASP A 45 0.95 1.97 -6.00
C ASP A 45 0.55 2.48 -7.39
N SER A 46 -0.75 2.64 -7.60
CA SER A 46 -1.27 3.20 -8.86
C SER A 46 -1.04 4.70 -9.01
N GLY A 47 -0.58 5.37 -7.95
CA GLY A 47 -0.36 6.81 -7.97
C GLY A 47 -1.49 7.62 -7.37
N ARG A 48 -2.60 6.99 -7.00
CA ARG A 48 -3.69 7.70 -6.34
C ARG A 48 -3.37 7.92 -4.87
N SER A 49 -4.09 8.87 -4.25
CA SER A 49 -3.82 9.24 -2.86
C SER A 49 -5.07 9.20 -1.99
N LEU A 50 -6.07 8.44 -2.37
CA LEU A 50 -7.31 8.33 -1.63
C LEU A 50 -7.08 7.66 -0.28
N GLY A 51 -7.61 8.26 0.80
CA GLY A 51 -7.42 7.74 2.15
C GLY A 51 -8.38 6.61 2.51
N LEU A 52 -8.07 5.92 3.59
CA LEU A 52 -8.91 4.83 4.12
C LEU A 52 -9.51 5.26 5.45
N VAL A 53 -10.79 4.96 5.63
CA VAL A 53 -11.50 5.25 6.89
C VAL A 53 -11.82 3.93 7.56
N PRO A 54 -11.16 3.61 8.69
CA PRO A 54 -11.46 2.37 9.41
C PRO A 54 -12.94 2.32 9.79
N GLY A 55 -13.56 1.18 9.54
CA GLY A 55 -14.99 1.00 9.79
C GLY A 55 -15.85 1.22 8.56
N GLU A 56 -15.42 2.03 7.61
CA GLU A 56 -16.15 2.24 6.36
C GLU A 56 -15.49 1.49 5.20
N ASP A 57 -14.17 1.43 5.22
CA ASP A 57 -13.41 0.76 4.18
C ASP A 57 -12.78 -0.49 4.75
N SER A 58 -12.66 -1.53 3.96
CA SER A 58 -12.07 -2.79 4.38
C SER A 58 -10.68 -2.96 3.75
N PHE A 59 -9.70 -3.25 4.58
CA PHE A 59 -8.32 -3.38 4.14
C PHE A 59 -7.56 -4.28 5.13
N ARG A 60 -6.36 -4.69 4.74
CA ARG A 60 -5.53 -5.54 5.61
C ARG A 60 -4.06 -5.23 5.42
N LYS A 61 -3.27 -5.51 6.45
CA LYS A 61 -1.83 -5.41 6.34
C LYS A 61 -1.30 -6.57 5.51
N LEU A 62 -0.24 -6.34 4.76
CA LEU A 62 0.43 -7.41 4.06
C LEU A 62 1.14 -8.31 5.06
N THR A 63 1.19 -9.61 4.74
CA THR A 63 1.94 -10.57 5.54
C THR A 63 3.44 -10.42 5.26
N MET A 64 4.26 -11.00 6.12
CA MET A 64 5.70 -11.00 5.90
C MET A 64 6.06 -11.67 4.58
N GLU A 65 5.37 -12.74 4.24
CA GLU A 65 5.60 -13.43 2.97
C GLU A 65 5.31 -12.52 1.79
N GLU A 66 4.21 -11.76 1.88
CA GLU A 66 3.85 -10.84 0.81
C GLU A 66 4.86 -9.71 0.68
N LEU A 67 5.33 -9.19 1.80
CA LEU A 67 6.35 -8.14 1.79
C LEU A 67 7.64 -8.64 1.16
N GLU A 68 8.05 -9.85 1.49
CA GLU A 68 9.25 -10.45 0.92
C GLU A 68 9.09 -10.67 -0.59
N ALA A 69 7.90 -11.11 -1.00
CA ALA A 69 7.63 -11.32 -2.41
C ALA A 69 7.72 -10.01 -3.19
N GLU A 70 7.21 -8.92 -2.62
CA GLU A 70 7.30 -7.61 -3.27
C GLU A 70 8.75 -7.18 -3.44
N GLN A 71 9.57 -7.41 -2.43
CA GLN A 71 10.97 -7.03 -2.50
C GLN A 71 11.73 -7.87 -3.53
N GLU A 72 11.42 -9.14 -3.61
CA GLU A 72 12.04 -10.02 -4.60
C GLU A 72 11.72 -9.58 -6.01
N LEU A 73 10.46 -9.24 -6.28
CA LEU A 73 10.06 -8.77 -7.58
C LEU A 73 10.76 -7.47 -7.96
N ALA A 74 10.87 -6.56 -7.01
CA ALA A 74 11.55 -5.29 -7.25
C ALA A 74 13.02 -5.52 -7.54
N ALA A 75 13.66 -6.41 -6.78
CA ALA A 75 15.08 -6.72 -6.98
C ALA A 75 15.32 -7.35 -8.33
N GLU A 76 14.44 -8.26 -8.74
CA GLU A 76 14.56 -8.92 -10.03
C GLU A 76 14.44 -7.91 -11.17
N GLN A 77 13.50 -7.00 -11.07
CA GLN A 77 13.30 -5.99 -12.10
C GLN A 77 14.49 -5.06 -12.20
N GLU A 78 15.06 -4.68 -11.07
CA GLU A 78 16.22 -3.84 -11.05
C GLU A 78 17.43 -4.54 -11.65
N SER A 79 17.62 -5.80 -11.30
CA SER A 79 18.71 -6.59 -11.85
C SER A 79 18.60 -6.71 -13.36
N GLY A 80 17.39 -6.95 -13.85
CA GLY A 80 17.16 -7.05 -15.28
C GLY A 80 17.50 -5.76 -15.99
N GLY A 81 17.09 -4.62 -15.42
CA GLY A 81 17.40 -3.33 -16.00
C GLY A 81 18.89 -3.05 -16.05
N MET A 82 19.59 -3.42 -15.01
CA MET A 82 21.03 -3.21 -14.98
C MET A 82 21.75 -4.06 -15.99
N GLN A 83 21.30 -5.26 -16.22
CA GLN A 83 21.90 -6.12 -17.22
C GLN A 83 21.83 -5.52 -18.60
N TRP A 84 20.76 -4.88 -18.91
CA TRP A 84 20.62 -4.21 -20.20
C TRP A 84 21.69 -3.16 -20.40
N GLN A 85 21.99 -2.45 -19.35
CA GLN A 85 22.94 -1.36 -19.43
C GLN A 85 24.37 -1.86 -19.66
N THR A 86 24.68 -3.01 -19.16
CA THR A 86 26.00 -3.55 -19.28
C THR A 86 26.29 -4.11 -20.68
N LEU A 87 25.26 -4.30 -21.41
CA LEU A 87 25.41 -4.79 -22.78
C LEU A 87 25.56 -3.67 -23.78
#